data_3622288b5cecde0825a9decff26d1a34
#
_entry.id   3622288b5cecde0825a9decff26d1a34
#
_cell.length_a   1.000
_cell.length_b   1.000
_cell.length_c   1.000
_cell.angle_alpha   90.00
_cell.angle_beta   90.00
_cell.angle_gamma   90.00
#
_symmetry.space_group_name_H-M   'P 1'
#
loop_
_entity.id
_entity.type
_entity.pdbx_description
1 polymer ?
#
loop_
_entity_poly.entity_id
_entity_poly.type
_entity_poly.pdbx_seq_one_letter_code
_entity_poly.pdbx_strand_id
1 'polypeptide(L)'
;MSMLKPLLGITGIALALGGCASHIHPLKPGTAATLRAGQFHHGPPSRLVLESGERRYVAEGFEVRRHMDWNELRKAYQGSNPKHWDRIVAGHDKEHESYSAEARATAADGRSLACRLGWLSNEAPKGACVDEAGNEHELTFE
;
A
#
# COMPACT_ATOMS: atom_id res chain seq x y z
N MET A 1 -0.82 -72.31 2.48
CA MET A 1 -0.53 -71.35 1.41
C MET A 1 -0.98 -69.99 1.90
N SER A 2 -0.04 -69.21 2.35
CA SER A 2 -0.30 -67.90 2.94
C SER A 2 0.21 -66.84 1.97
N MET A 3 -0.72 -66.06 1.41
CA MET A 3 -0.38 -64.94 0.55
C MET A 3 -0.27 -63.65 1.38
N LEU A 4 0.95 -63.22 1.62
CA LEU A 4 1.26 -61.90 2.17
C LEU A 4 1.02 -60.85 1.07
N LYS A 5 0.10 -59.90 1.29
CA LYS A 5 -0.04 -58.69 0.50
C LYS A 5 0.85 -57.60 1.08
N PRO A 6 1.71 -56.93 0.31
CA PRO A 6 2.42 -55.77 0.81
C PRO A 6 1.49 -54.54 0.81
N LEU A 7 1.33 -53.90 1.98
CA LEU A 7 0.75 -52.57 2.13
C LEU A 7 1.75 -51.54 1.59
N LEU A 8 1.43 -50.92 0.47
CA LEU A 8 2.12 -49.71 0.01
C LEU A 8 1.63 -48.54 0.88
N GLY A 9 2.50 -48.11 1.79
CA GLY A 9 2.29 -46.86 2.50
C GLY A 9 2.59 -45.67 1.59
N ILE A 10 1.54 -44.93 1.19
CA ILE A 10 1.68 -43.66 0.49
C ILE A 10 1.97 -42.61 1.56
N THR A 11 3.23 -42.25 1.68
CA THR A 11 3.67 -41.11 2.52
C THR A 11 3.32 -39.84 1.76
N GLY A 12 2.20 -39.21 2.12
CA GLY A 12 1.81 -37.92 1.59
C GLY A 12 2.76 -36.84 2.10
N ILE A 13 3.63 -36.32 1.23
CA ILE A 13 4.40 -35.12 1.48
C ILE A 13 3.45 -33.93 1.39
N ALA A 14 3.06 -33.41 2.56
CA ALA A 14 2.37 -32.13 2.65
C ALA A 14 3.37 -31.02 2.34
N LEU A 15 3.38 -30.53 1.10
CA LEU A 15 4.06 -29.30 0.75
C LEU A 15 3.32 -28.15 1.44
N ALA A 16 3.88 -27.69 2.55
CA ALA A 16 3.49 -26.43 3.15
C ALA A 16 3.94 -25.32 2.20
N LEU A 17 3.05 -24.89 1.33
CA LEU A 17 3.18 -23.65 0.57
C LEU A 17 3.10 -22.49 1.59
N GLY A 18 4.25 -22.12 2.13
CA GLY A 18 4.42 -20.88 2.86
C GLY A 18 4.20 -19.73 1.89
N GLY A 19 2.94 -19.39 1.62
CA GLY A 19 2.58 -18.20 0.87
C GLY A 19 3.07 -17.00 1.66
N CYS A 20 3.98 -16.20 1.09
CA CYS A 20 4.22 -14.85 1.55
C CYS A 20 2.88 -14.12 1.46
N ALA A 21 2.21 -13.92 2.58
CA ALA A 21 0.98 -13.16 2.64
C ALA A 21 1.31 -11.73 2.25
N SER A 22 1.03 -11.36 1.01
CA SER A 22 1.10 -9.97 0.58
C SER A 22 0.05 -9.20 1.37
N HIS A 23 0.51 -8.27 2.20
CA HIS A 23 -0.39 -7.44 2.99
C HIS A 23 -1.07 -6.42 2.08
N ILE A 24 -2.39 -6.49 2.00
CA ILE A 24 -3.20 -5.63 1.16
C ILE A 24 -4.07 -4.75 2.05
N HIS A 25 -3.98 -3.45 1.84
CA HIS A 25 -4.81 -2.47 2.50
C HIS A 25 -5.85 -1.92 1.52
N PRO A 26 -7.14 -2.15 1.73
CA PRO A 26 -8.18 -1.52 0.93
C PRO A 26 -8.30 -0.03 1.25
N LEU A 27 -8.69 0.76 0.25
CA LEU A 27 -9.00 2.17 0.45
C LEU A 27 -10.27 2.30 1.30
N LYS A 28 -10.20 3.11 2.34
CA LYS A 28 -11.34 3.39 3.21
C LYS A 28 -12.41 4.17 2.45
N PRO A 29 -13.68 3.73 2.45
CA PRO A 29 -14.75 4.43 1.77
C PRO A 29 -14.96 5.87 2.30
N GLY A 30 -15.24 6.81 1.40
CA GLY A 30 -15.60 8.18 1.75
C GLY A 30 -14.44 9.14 2.06
N THR A 31 -13.19 8.69 1.89
CA THR A 31 -12.02 9.56 2.09
C THR A 31 -11.79 10.54 0.94
N ALA A 32 -12.16 10.17 -0.28
CA ALA A 32 -12.12 11.07 -1.43
C ALA A 32 -13.42 10.99 -2.21
N ALA A 33 -13.97 12.14 -2.57
CA ALA A 33 -15.25 12.21 -3.29
C ALA A 33 -15.19 11.56 -4.68
N THR A 34 -14.02 11.52 -5.30
CA THR A 34 -13.79 11.04 -6.67
C THR A 34 -13.19 9.66 -6.77
N LEU A 35 -12.53 9.17 -5.72
CA LEU A 35 -11.95 7.83 -5.69
C LEU A 35 -12.90 6.88 -4.97
N ARG A 36 -13.47 5.94 -5.70
CA ARG A 36 -14.49 5.01 -5.18
C ARG A 36 -13.92 3.78 -4.52
N ALA A 37 -12.77 3.33 -5.00
CA ALA A 37 -12.11 2.14 -4.52
C ALA A 37 -10.59 2.23 -4.74
N GLY A 38 -9.84 1.42 -4.03
CA GLY A 38 -8.41 1.31 -4.20
C GLY A 38 -7.82 0.26 -3.30
N GLN A 39 -6.56 -0.07 -3.55
CA GLN A 39 -5.79 -1.01 -2.75
C GLN A 39 -4.32 -0.60 -2.75
N PHE A 40 -3.70 -0.71 -1.59
CA PHE A 40 -2.26 -0.64 -1.43
C PHE A 40 -1.72 -2.02 -1.09
N HIS A 41 -0.77 -2.49 -1.88
CA HIS A 41 -0.11 -3.77 -1.67
C HIS A 41 1.31 -3.53 -1.21
N HIS A 42 1.66 -4.07 -0.04
CA HIS A 42 3.05 -4.20 0.36
C HIS A 42 3.65 -5.33 -0.47
N GLY A 43 4.58 -4.98 -1.32
CA GLY A 43 5.17 -5.96 -2.21
C GLY A 43 6.42 -6.56 -1.73
N PRO A 44 7.27 -7.27 -2.46
CA PRO A 44 7.79 -6.95 -3.79
C PRO A 44 6.98 -7.57 -4.94
N PRO A 45 6.58 -6.79 -5.95
CA PRO A 45 6.64 -5.34 -6.03
C PRO A 45 5.54 -4.64 -5.24
N SER A 46 5.83 -3.44 -4.71
CA SER A 46 4.79 -2.56 -4.15
C SER A 46 3.83 -2.14 -5.25
N ARG A 47 2.54 -2.07 -4.92
CA ARG A 47 1.51 -1.74 -5.89
C ARG A 47 0.44 -0.86 -5.29
N LEU A 48 0.04 0.17 -6.03
CA LEU A 48 -1.08 1.05 -5.71
C LEU A 48 -2.09 0.98 -6.84
N VAL A 49 -3.34 0.69 -6.52
CA VAL A 49 -4.47 0.70 -7.46
C VAL A 49 -5.52 1.66 -6.93
N LEU A 50 -5.97 2.58 -7.77
CA LEU A 50 -7.01 3.55 -7.44
C LEU A 50 -8.04 3.56 -8.56
N GLU A 51 -9.32 3.61 -8.20
CA GLU A 51 -10.43 3.63 -9.14
C GLU A 51 -11.24 4.92 -8.99
N SER A 52 -11.41 5.63 -10.09
CA SER A 52 -12.19 6.88 -10.19
C SER A 52 -13.14 6.79 -11.38
N GLY A 53 -14.41 6.60 -11.14
CA GLY A 53 -15.39 6.37 -12.20
C GLY A 53 -15.02 5.17 -13.06
N GLU A 54 -14.77 5.39 -14.35
CA GLU A 54 -14.33 4.34 -15.30
C GLU A 54 -12.82 4.18 -15.39
N ARG A 55 -12.04 5.06 -14.72
CA ARG A 55 -10.58 5.02 -14.75
C ARG A 55 -10.04 4.17 -13.63
N ARG A 56 -9.05 3.38 -14.00
CA ARG A 56 -8.22 2.63 -13.06
C ARG A 56 -6.78 3.09 -13.19
N TYR A 57 -6.25 3.66 -12.12
CA TYR A 57 -4.86 4.10 -12.01
C TYR A 57 -4.04 3.03 -11.33
N VAL A 58 -2.87 2.71 -11.86
CA VAL A 58 -1.97 1.70 -11.31
C VAL A 58 -0.55 2.25 -11.22
N ALA A 59 0.09 2.04 -10.10
CA ALA A 59 1.52 2.21 -9.90
C ALA A 59 2.11 0.91 -9.38
N GLU A 60 3.23 0.49 -9.91
CA GLU A 60 3.96 -0.72 -9.49
C GLU A 60 5.45 -0.46 -9.36
N GLY A 61 6.09 -1.17 -8.43
CA GLY A 61 7.54 -1.14 -8.29
C GLY A 61 8.10 0.15 -7.72
N PHE A 62 7.27 1.01 -7.13
CA PHE A 62 7.76 2.19 -6.44
C PHE A 62 8.47 1.82 -5.13
N GLU A 63 9.39 2.66 -4.71
CA GLU A 63 10.16 2.47 -3.50
C GLU A 63 9.33 2.81 -2.25
N VAL A 64 9.35 1.92 -1.28
CA VAL A 64 8.88 2.20 0.08
C VAL A 64 10.10 2.48 0.94
N ARG A 65 10.20 3.69 1.47
CA ARG A 65 11.31 4.12 2.32
C ARG A 65 10.95 3.94 3.78
N ARG A 66 11.88 3.37 4.51
CA ARG A 66 11.81 3.23 5.96
C ARG A 66 12.51 4.41 6.63
N HIS A 67 11.88 4.98 7.62
CA HIS A 67 12.42 6.06 8.44
C HIS A 67 12.48 5.59 9.89
N MET A 68 13.63 5.79 10.51
CA MET A 68 13.86 5.33 11.89
C MET A 68 13.18 6.22 12.92
N ASP A 69 12.88 7.46 12.55
CA ASP A 69 12.20 8.41 13.41
C ASP A 69 11.30 9.38 12.62
N TRP A 70 10.48 10.11 13.36
CA TRP A 70 9.60 11.14 12.88
C TRP A 70 10.27 12.28 12.07
N ASN A 71 11.47 12.68 12.47
CA ASN A 71 12.16 13.78 11.79
C ASN A 71 12.57 13.40 10.37
N GLU A 72 12.92 12.15 10.14
CA GLU A 72 13.20 11.63 8.81
C GLU A 72 11.97 11.63 7.93
N LEU A 73 10.82 11.17 8.46
CA LEU A 73 9.55 11.20 7.73
C LEU A 73 9.13 12.63 7.37
N ARG A 74 9.30 13.57 8.31
CA ARG A 74 9.00 14.98 8.10
C ARG A 74 9.83 15.59 6.97
N LYS A 75 11.11 15.26 6.87
CA LYS A 75 11.99 15.71 5.78
C LYS A 75 11.54 15.16 4.43
N ALA A 76 11.10 13.90 4.38
CA ALA A 76 10.62 13.27 3.15
C ALA A 76 9.40 13.97 2.54
N TYR A 77 8.58 14.61 3.38
CA TYR A 77 7.38 15.33 2.95
C TYR A 77 7.53 16.85 2.93
N GLN A 78 8.74 17.35 3.04
CA GLN A 78 9.00 18.78 2.96
C GLN A 78 8.48 19.36 1.63
N GLY A 79 7.66 20.42 1.70
CA GLY A 79 7.00 21.03 0.54
C GLY A 79 5.63 20.44 0.19
N SER A 80 5.15 19.44 0.93
CA SER A 80 3.76 18.95 0.82
C SER A 80 2.78 19.88 1.52
N ASN A 81 1.50 19.79 1.15
CA ASN A 81 0.45 20.57 1.80
C ASN A 81 0.42 20.33 3.32
N PRO A 82 0.59 21.36 4.17
CA PRO A 82 0.65 21.20 5.63
C PRO A 82 -0.56 20.49 6.23
N LYS A 83 -1.76 20.69 5.68
CA LYS A 83 -2.98 20.03 6.17
C LYS A 83 -2.94 18.51 6.04
N HIS A 84 -2.36 18.00 4.96
CA HIS A 84 -2.18 16.57 4.75
C HIS A 84 -1.09 16.02 5.65
N TRP A 85 -0.01 16.75 5.78
CA TRP A 85 1.08 16.41 6.65
C TRP A 85 0.62 16.25 8.11
N ASP A 86 -0.08 17.23 8.62
CA ASP A 86 -0.55 17.23 10.00
C ASP A 86 -1.49 16.04 10.29
N ARG A 87 -2.30 15.62 9.31
CA ARG A 87 -3.15 14.43 9.44
C ARG A 87 -2.38 13.12 9.42
N ILE A 88 -1.37 13.02 8.55
CA ILE A 88 -0.53 11.83 8.48
C ILE A 88 0.20 11.58 9.80
N VAL A 89 0.58 12.64 10.46
CA VAL A 89 1.46 12.60 11.62
C VAL A 89 0.78 12.91 12.96
N ALA A 90 -0.49 13.26 12.94
CA ALA A 90 -1.24 13.58 14.16
C ALA A 90 -1.28 12.38 15.13
N GLY A 91 -0.88 12.62 16.38
CA GLY A 91 -0.91 11.62 17.45
C GLY A 91 0.25 10.63 17.45
N HIS A 92 1.29 10.85 16.65
CA HIS A 92 2.43 9.94 16.56
C HIS A 92 3.52 10.25 17.58
N ASP A 93 4.04 9.20 18.20
CA ASP A 93 5.22 9.26 19.03
C ASP A 93 6.47 9.42 18.16
N LYS A 94 7.42 10.23 18.62
CA LYS A 94 8.63 10.59 17.88
C LYS A 94 9.60 9.43 17.65
N GLU A 95 9.45 8.36 18.39
CA GLU A 95 10.37 7.21 18.38
C GLU A 95 9.87 6.04 17.52
N HIS A 96 8.69 6.18 16.89
CA HIS A 96 8.15 5.10 16.07
C HIS A 96 8.78 5.07 14.67
N GLU A 97 9.08 3.86 14.25
CA GLU A 97 9.47 3.55 12.89
C GLU A 97 8.32 3.88 11.92
N SER A 98 8.63 4.60 10.86
CA SER A 98 7.67 5.05 9.87
C SER A 98 8.11 4.70 8.45
N TYR A 99 7.15 4.74 7.55
CA TYR A 99 7.36 4.45 6.13
C TYR A 99 6.79 5.56 5.27
N SER A 100 7.39 5.76 4.11
CA SER A 100 6.86 6.66 3.08
C SER A 100 6.98 6.03 1.70
N ALA A 101 6.08 6.44 0.82
CA ALA A 101 6.13 6.05 -0.59
C ALA A 101 5.69 7.22 -1.46
N GLU A 102 6.39 7.40 -2.57
CA GLU A 102 5.97 8.26 -3.66
C GLU A 102 5.68 7.39 -4.87
N ALA A 103 4.49 7.51 -5.43
CA ALA A 103 4.05 6.70 -6.54
C ALA A 103 3.33 7.54 -7.58
N ARG A 104 3.61 7.29 -8.85
CA ARG A 104 2.86 7.82 -9.96
C ARG A 104 1.96 6.72 -10.53
N ALA A 105 0.67 6.84 -10.27
CA ALA A 105 -0.32 5.91 -10.77
C ALA A 105 -0.87 6.42 -12.12
N THR A 106 -0.88 5.57 -13.12
CA THR A 106 -1.26 5.91 -14.50
C THR A 106 -2.45 5.07 -14.95
N ALA A 107 -3.40 5.70 -15.63
CA ALA A 107 -4.53 5.06 -16.25
C ALA A 107 -4.25 4.73 -17.74
N ALA A 108 -5.09 3.87 -18.32
CA ALA A 108 -4.94 3.44 -19.72
C ALA A 108 -5.00 4.59 -20.74
N ASP A 109 -5.70 5.68 -20.43
CA ASP A 109 -5.80 6.90 -21.26
C ASP A 109 -4.60 7.86 -21.09
N GLY A 110 -3.59 7.49 -20.32
CA GLY A 110 -2.39 8.28 -20.08
C GLY A 110 -2.50 9.28 -18.94
N ARG A 111 -3.66 9.48 -18.34
CA ARG A 111 -3.83 10.33 -17.16
C ARG A 111 -3.09 9.74 -15.96
N SER A 112 -2.56 10.59 -15.11
CA SER A 112 -1.78 10.17 -13.95
C SER A 112 -2.15 10.89 -12.67
N LEU A 113 -1.86 10.23 -11.56
CA LEU A 113 -1.95 10.76 -10.21
C LEU A 113 -0.55 10.68 -9.57
N ALA A 114 -0.06 11.78 -9.04
CA ALA A 114 1.16 11.81 -8.25
C ALA A 114 0.78 11.65 -6.77
N CYS A 115 1.14 10.53 -6.18
CA CYS A 115 0.72 10.14 -4.83
C CYS A 115 1.88 10.17 -3.84
N ARG A 116 1.62 10.66 -2.64
CA ARG A 116 2.52 10.60 -1.49
C ARG A 116 1.81 9.94 -0.33
N LEU A 117 2.41 8.90 0.22
CA LEU A 117 1.86 8.10 1.31
C LEU A 117 2.85 8.04 2.47
N GLY A 118 2.32 7.98 3.69
CA GLY A 118 3.10 7.80 4.90
C GLY A 118 2.32 7.00 5.93
N TRP A 119 3.02 6.21 6.74
CA TRP A 119 2.40 5.42 7.81
C TRP A 119 3.43 4.98 8.85
N LEU A 120 2.95 4.61 10.03
CA LEU A 120 3.74 3.93 11.04
C LEU A 120 3.77 2.41 10.81
N SER A 121 4.71 1.72 11.42
CA SER A 121 4.92 0.28 11.24
C SER A 121 3.70 -0.61 11.50
N ASN A 122 2.75 -0.16 12.35
CA ASN A 122 1.53 -0.91 12.68
C ASN A 122 0.27 -0.30 12.08
N GLU A 123 0.37 0.70 11.24
CA GLU A 123 -0.77 1.41 10.66
C GLU A 123 -0.90 1.18 9.16
N ALA A 124 -2.10 1.39 8.65
CA ALA A 124 -2.34 1.42 7.23
C ALA A 124 -1.83 2.73 6.60
N PRO A 125 -1.44 2.72 5.33
CA PRO A 125 -1.01 3.92 4.61
C PRO A 125 -2.07 5.02 4.59
N LYS A 126 -1.60 6.27 4.62
CA LYS A 126 -2.40 7.49 4.47
C LYS A 126 -1.64 8.46 3.60
N GLY A 127 -2.33 9.34 2.94
CA GLY A 127 -1.68 10.38 2.16
C GLY A 127 -2.60 11.09 1.22
N ALA A 128 -2.06 11.52 0.10
CA ALA A 128 -2.80 12.22 -0.94
C ALA A 128 -2.20 11.98 -2.32
N CYS A 129 -3.07 12.06 -3.32
CA CYS A 129 -2.67 12.13 -4.71
C CYS A 129 -3.06 13.49 -5.30
N VAL A 130 -2.25 13.99 -6.21
CA VAL A 130 -2.55 15.21 -6.98
C VAL A 130 -2.72 14.80 -8.43
N ASP A 131 -3.81 15.24 -9.05
CA ASP A 131 -4.06 15.04 -10.48
C ASP A 131 -3.35 16.10 -11.35
N GLU A 132 -3.45 15.96 -12.66
CA GLU A 132 -2.79 16.87 -13.61
C GLU A 132 -3.37 18.30 -13.58
N ALA A 133 -4.60 18.47 -13.07
CA ALA A 133 -5.22 19.78 -12.88
C ALA A 133 -4.83 20.42 -11.53
N GLY A 134 -4.05 19.74 -10.70
CA GLY A 134 -3.64 20.22 -9.39
C GLY A 134 -4.65 19.93 -8.28
N ASN A 135 -5.71 19.18 -8.55
CA ASN A 135 -6.67 18.79 -7.52
C ASN A 135 -6.07 17.69 -6.62
N GLU A 136 -6.27 17.85 -5.34
CA GLU A 136 -5.74 16.97 -4.34
C GLU A 136 -6.82 15.98 -3.85
N HIS A 137 -6.48 14.69 -3.83
CA HIS A 137 -7.35 13.60 -3.42
C HIS A 137 -6.72 12.92 -2.20
N GLU A 138 -7.36 13.05 -1.05
CA GLU A 138 -6.90 12.43 0.18
C GLU A 138 -7.16 10.93 0.18
N LEU A 139 -6.18 10.14 0.63
CA LEU A 139 -6.25 8.70 0.73
C LEU A 139 -6.09 8.25 2.19
N THR A 140 -6.95 7.36 2.62
CA THR A 140 -6.80 6.61 3.86
C THR A 140 -7.10 5.15 3.57
N PHE A 141 -6.16 4.28 3.88
CA PHE A 141 -6.33 2.83 3.77
C PHE A 141 -6.66 2.23 5.14
N GLU A 142 -7.21 1.02 5.16
CA GLU A 142 -7.54 0.26 6.37
C GLU A 142 -6.86 -1.12 6.43
#